data_58952e0d709fd847f06b0182e5f8be8c
#
_entry.id   58952e0d709fd847f06b0182e5f8be8c
#
_cell.length_a   1.000
_cell.length_b   1.000
_cell.length_c   1.000
_cell.angle_alpha   90.00
_cell.angle_beta   90.00
_cell.angle_gamma   90.00
#
_symmetry.space_group_name_H-M   'P 1'
#
loop_
_entity.id
_entity.type
_entity.pdbx_description
1 polymer ?
#
loop_
_entity_poly.entity_id
_entity_poly.type
_entity_poly.pdbx_seq_one_letter_code
_entity_poly.pdbx_strand_id
1 'polypeptide(L)'
;MTSDAYQSSALSLGGAAAWTAATLAADKSWIVELNDAERSEIQAAFYAVRGRAPYDFSQEDFPAPKLAAKLADLRDEMENGRGLALLKNVPIEGLNDDEARVMYWGIGSQFAPAVAQNRNGDRLWSVRDEAAGANQVHVLSGDGDGGLQPISSRAKARSNGPLRFHTDGTDTLALLCVRPAASGGGSKLASSVTVHDEILRRRPDLHALLCQDYLRMFESNETSAGGGFYALPIFTRVGDYFSSQYSRTYVEEAQKVGAPEMSPAQDEALDLLAEIAEETCLRFTLEKGDMFFANCHTTYHGREPFNDEGTHQGTAAQDRLLLRLWFAPENSRPLAEPYANIWNTIEPGAIRSSYQQYA
;
A
#
# COMPACT_ATOMS: atom_id res chain seq x y z
N MET A 1 -18.22 -3.91 -27.06
CA MET A 1 -19.19 -4.73 -26.32
C MET A 1 -19.54 -3.96 -25.07
N THR A 2 -20.81 -3.68 -24.90
CA THR A 2 -21.39 -2.69 -24.04
C THR A 2 -21.33 -3.05 -22.56
N SER A 3 -21.15 -2.07 -21.75
CA SER A 3 -21.06 -1.85 -20.32
C SER A 3 -22.08 -2.54 -19.38
N ASP A 4 -22.66 -3.68 -19.72
CA ASP A 4 -23.68 -4.34 -18.90
C ASP A 4 -23.13 -5.16 -17.71
N ALA A 5 -21.83 -5.25 -17.54
CA ALA A 5 -21.18 -5.96 -16.42
C ALA A 5 -21.10 -5.13 -15.13
N TYR A 6 -21.47 -3.86 -15.17
CA TYR A 6 -21.36 -2.93 -14.05
C TYR A 6 -22.71 -2.52 -13.47
N GLN A 7 -23.64 -3.42 -13.37
CA GLN A 7 -24.76 -3.18 -12.44
C GLN A 7 -24.22 -3.32 -11.02
N SER A 8 -23.86 -2.17 -10.43
CA SER A 8 -23.76 -1.97 -9.00
C SER A 8 -24.91 -2.73 -8.34
N SER A 9 -24.63 -3.89 -7.72
CA SER A 9 -25.58 -4.41 -6.75
C SER A 9 -25.60 -3.37 -5.63
N ALA A 10 -26.71 -2.66 -5.48
CA ALA A 10 -26.96 -1.69 -4.42
C ALA A 10 -27.05 -2.36 -3.04
N LEU A 11 -26.15 -3.31 -2.76
CA LEU A 11 -26.09 -4.11 -1.55
C LEU A 11 -24.82 -3.74 -0.78
N SER A 12 -25.00 -3.51 0.51
CA SER A 12 -23.91 -3.42 1.46
C SER A 12 -23.05 -4.68 1.39
N LEU A 13 -21.73 -4.51 1.39
CA LEU A 13 -20.77 -5.62 1.34
C LEU A 13 -20.63 -6.28 2.71
N GLY A 14 -20.53 -5.48 3.78
CA GLY A 14 -20.38 -5.99 5.15
C GLY A 14 -19.17 -6.91 5.35
N GLY A 15 -19.30 -7.85 6.28
CA GLY A 15 -18.28 -8.87 6.53
C GLY A 15 -17.07 -8.40 7.35
N ALA A 16 -16.06 -9.24 7.44
CA ALA A 16 -14.87 -8.99 8.28
C ALA A 16 -14.07 -7.76 7.80
N ALA A 17 -14.05 -7.49 6.51
CA ALA A 17 -13.35 -6.35 5.93
C ALA A 17 -14.07 -5.00 6.17
N ALA A 18 -15.33 -5.00 6.64
CA ALA A 18 -16.10 -3.77 6.95
C ALA A 18 -15.84 -3.30 8.40
N TRP A 19 -14.60 -3.01 8.74
CA TRP A 19 -14.19 -2.56 10.06
C TRP A 19 -14.06 -1.04 10.18
N THR A 20 -14.08 -0.54 11.40
CA THR A 20 -13.79 0.83 11.80
C THR A 20 -12.74 0.85 12.91
N ALA A 21 -12.18 2.02 13.25
CA ALA A 21 -11.29 2.15 14.41
C ALA A 21 -11.93 1.61 15.69
N ALA A 22 -13.24 1.83 15.89
CA ALA A 22 -13.96 1.38 17.07
C ALA A 22 -14.06 -0.16 17.15
N THR A 23 -14.35 -0.83 16.02
CA THR A 23 -14.40 -2.30 15.97
C THR A 23 -13.04 -2.93 16.17
N LEU A 24 -11.96 -2.34 15.61
CA LEU A 24 -10.59 -2.81 15.80
C LEU A 24 -10.05 -2.53 17.21
N ALA A 25 -10.53 -1.50 17.88
CA ALA A 25 -10.21 -1.25 19.29
C ALA A 25 -10.86 -2.27 20.23
N ALA A 26 -12.07 -2.74 19.88
CA ALA A 26 -12.79 -3.77 20.63
C ALA A 26 -12.23 -5.18 20.41
N ASP A 27 -11.75 -5.49 19.21
CA ASP A 27 -11.13 -6.77 18.86
C ASP A 27 -9.72 -6.55 18.29
N LYS A 28 -8.72 -6.80 19.12
CA LYS A 28 -7.30 -6.63 18.77
C LYS A 28 -6.66 -7.86 18.13
N SER A 29 -7.43 -8.84 17.68
CA SER A 29 -6.89 -10.07 17.06
C SER A 29 -6.19 -9.82 15.71
N TRP A 30 -6.31 -8.60 15.15
CA TRP A 30 -5.49 -8.14 14.03
C TRP A 30 -4.02 -7.85 14.42
N ILE A 31 -3.70 -7.79 15.73
CA ILE A 31 -2.34 -7.66 16.25
C ILE A 31 -1.84 -9.05 16.60
N VAL A 32 -0.81 -9.50 15.92
CA VAL A 32 -0.20 -10.82 16.06
C VAL A 32 1.22 -10.64 16.52
N GLU A 33 1.60 -11.37 17.59
CA GLU A 33 2.96 -11.28 18.15
C GLU A 33 3.80 -12.50 17.77
N LEU A 34 5.07 -12.28 17.48
CA LEU A 34 6.05 -13.33 17.37
C LEU A 34 6.48 -13.75 18.77
N ASN A 35 6.36 -15.05 19.07
CA ASN A 35 6.88 -15.63 20.31
C ASN A 35 8.40 -15.88 20.22
N ASP A 36 9.03 -16.24 21.37
CA ASP A 36 10.48 -16.44 21.44
C ASP A 36 10.98 -17.53 20.50
N ALA A 37 10.21 -18.60 20.28
CA ALA A 37 10.60 -19.70 19.40
C ALA A 37 10.57 -19.28 17.91
N GLU A 38 9.59 -18.48 17.51
CA GLU A 38 9.50 -17.90 16.18
C GLU A 38 10.59 -16.86 15.95
N ARG A 39 10.85 -15.99 16.91
CA ARG A 39 11.94 -15.00 16.87
C ARG A 39 13.32 -15.68 16.74
N SER A 40 13.57 -16.73 17.53
CA SER A 40 14.82 -17.51 17.47
C SER A 40 15.00 -18.19 16.12
N GLU A 41 13.92 -18.71 15.53
CA GLU A 41 13.94 -19.33 14.21
C GLU A 41 14.28 -18.30 13.13
N ILE A 42 13.65 -17.11 13.15
CA ILE A 42 13.95 -16.00 12.23
C ILE A 42 15.42 -15.57 12.33
N GLN A 43 15.94 -15.44 13.55
CA GLN A 43 17.35 -15.09 13.78
C GLN A 43 18.28 -16.16 13.24
N ALA A 44 18.00 -17.44 13.44
CA ALA A 44 18.80 -18.52 12.90
C ALA A 44 18.79 -18.53 11.35
N ALA A 45 17.63 -18.35 10.74
CA ALA A 45 17.48 -18.23 9.29
C ALA A 45 18.22 -17.01 8.73
N PHE A 46 18.17 -15.87 9.41
CA PHE A 46 18.93 -14.69 9.04
C PHE A 46 20.44 -14.94 9.08
N TYR A 47 20.97 -15.59 10.11
CA TYR A 47 22.39 -15.89 10.17
C TYR A 47 22.88 -16.79 9.02
N ALA A 48 22.03 -17.65 8.47
CA ALA A 48 22.36 -18.48 7.31
C ALA A 48 22.57 -17.67 6.02
N VAL A 49 21.89 -16.50 5.89
CA VAL A 49 21.97 -15.64 4.72
C VAL A 49 22.69 -14.30 4.98
N ARG A 50 23.18 -14.09 6.20
CA ARG A 50 23.86 -12.85 6.59
C ARG A 50 25.03 -12.54 5.67
N GLY A 51 25.07 -11.31 5.15
CA GLY A 51 26.09 -10.85 4.20
C GLY A 51 25.73 -11.10 2.73
N ARG A 52 24.61 -11.77 2.43
CA ARG A 52 24.04 -11.82 1.07
C ARG A 52 23.16 -10.59 0.83
N ALA A 53 23.03 -10.17 -0.42
CA ALA A 53 22.07 -9.12 -0.78
C ALA A 53 20.63 -9.70 -0.79
N PRO A 54 19.56 -8.87 -0.60
CA PRO A 54 18.18 -9.35 -0.58
C PRO A 54 17.84 -10.13 -1.83
N TYR A 55 18.13 -9.97 -2.97
CA TYR A 55 17.70 -10.75 -4.14
C TYR A 55 18.58 -11.99 -4.44
N ASP A 56 19.65 -12.19 -3.68
CA ASP A 56 20.63 -13.27 -3.89
C ASP A 56 20.25 -14.57 -3.18
N PHE A 57 19.07 -14.62 -2.55
CA PHE A 57 18.59 -15.81 -1.86
C PHE A 57 17.05 -15.91 -1.94
N SER A 58 16.56 -17.14 -1.80
CA SER A 58 15.15 -17.50 -1.88
C SER A 58 14.57 -17.87 -0.52
N GLN A 59 13.29 -18.26 -0.51
CA GLN A 59 12.61 -18.82 0.64
C GLN A 59 13.34 -20.05 1.22
N GLU A 60 13.92 -20.89 0.37
CA GLU A 60 14.61 -22.12 0.78
C GLU A 60 15.90 -21.85 1.54
N ASP A 61 16.58 -20.73 1.23
CA ASP A 61 17.77 -20.28 1.93
C ASP A 61 17.48 -19.66 3.31
N PHE A 62 16.21 -19.31 3.56
CA PHE A 62 15.74 -18.71 4.82
C PHE A 62 14.72 -19.63 5.51
N PRO A 63 15.13 -20.80 6.03
CA PRO A 63 14.21 -21.80 6.57
C PRO A 63 13.59 -21.34 7.89
N ALA A 64 12.31 -20.97 7.88
CA ALA A 64 11.56 -20.52 9.04
C ALA A 64 10.12 -21.11 9.04
N PRO A 65 9.97 -22.44 9.27
CA PRO A 65 8.69 -23.12 9.12
C PRO A 65 7.61 -22.67 10.12
N LYS A 66 7.95 -22.25 11.34
CA LYS A 66 6.96 -21.70 12.30
C LYS A 66 6.47 -20.33 11.83
N LEU A 67 7.39 -19.49 11.36
CA LEU A 67 7.05 -18.20 10.75
C LEU A 67 6.18 -18.43 9.51
N ALA A 68 6.55 -19.34 8.62
CA ALA A 68 5.79 -19.64 7.40
C ALA A 68 4.34 -20.05 7.71
N ALA A 69 4.12 -20.89 8.75
CA ALA A 69 2.77 -21.24 9.18
C ALA A 69 1.98 -20.02 9.65
N LYS A 70 2.57 -19.17 10.50
CA LYS A 70 1.94 -17.92 10.96
C LYS A 70 1.64 -16.96 9.81
N LEU A 71 2.54 -16.82 8.84
CA LEU A 71 2.34 -15.97 7.68
C LEU A 71 1.29 -16.53 6.70
N ALA A 72 1.07 -17.86 6.67
CA ALA A 72 -0.03 -18.45 5.92
C ALA A 72 -1.39 -18.03 6.51
N ASP A 73 -1.55 -18.01 7.84
CA ASP A 73 -2.76 -17.50 8.50
C ASP A 73 -2.96 -16.00 8.22
N LEU A 74 -1.87 -15.21 8.22
CA LEU A 74 -1.95 -13.79 7.86
C LEU A 74 -2.31 -13.59 6.39
N ARG A 75 -1.85 -14.44 5.48
CA ARG A 75 -2.19 -14.39 4.06
C ARG A 75 -3.68 -14.66 3.83
N ASP A 76 -4.27 -15.59 4.59
CA ASP A 76 -5.71 -15.82 4.59
C ASP A 76 -6.48 -14.64 5.17
N GLU A 77 -6.02 -14.06 6.28
CA GLU A 77 -6.61 -12.85 6.89
C GLU A 77 -6.59 -11.65 5.92
N MET A 78 -5.54 -11.52 5.08
CA MET A 78 -5.47 -10.45 4.07
C MET A 78 -6.59 -10.62 3.02
N GLU A 79 -6.85 -11.82 2.53
CA GLU A 79 -7.79 -12.02 1.44
C GLU A 79 -9.23 -12.27 1.91
N ASN A 80 -9.42 -13.09 2.94
CA ASN A 80 -10.71 -13.58 3.39
C ASN A 80 -11.16 -12.97 4.73
N GLY A 81 -10.28 -12.26 5.41
CA GLY A 81 -10.53 -11.63 6.70
C GLY A 81 -10.70 -10.11 6.62
N ARG A 82 -10.07 -9.41 7.55
CA ARG A 82 -10.14 -7.94 7.67
C ARG A 82 -9.35 -7.20 6.58
N GLY A 83 -8.39 -7.86 5.94
CA GLY A 83 -7.48 -7.23 4.98
C GLY A 83 -6.39 -6.38 5.64
N LEU A 84 -6.15 -6.56 6.94
CA LEU A 84 -5.05 -5.92 7.66
C LEU A 84 -4.52 -6.81 8.79
N ALA A 85 -3.22 -6.69 9.10
CA ALA A 85 -2.61 -7.27 10.29
C ALA A 85 -1.37 -6.47 10.71
N LEU A 86 -1.07 -6.48 12.01
CA LEU A 86 0.15 -5.96 12.59
C LEU A 86 0.91 -7.11 13.25
N LEU A 87 2.03 -7.51 12.65
CA LEU A 87 2.96 -8.48 13.23
C LEU A 87 3.98 -7.74 14.08
N LYS A 88 4.02 -8.04 15.37
CA LYS A 88 4.94 -7.42 16.34
C LYS A 88 6.15 -8.28 16.64
N ASN A 89 7.18 -7.63 17.15
CA ASN A 89 8.39 -8.28 17.69
C ASN A 89 9.30 -8.93 16.63
N VAL A 90 9.33 -8.41 15.38
CA VAL A 90 10.34 -8.82 14.39
C VAL A 90 11.73 -8.53 14.96
N PRO A 91 12.65 -9.53 15.04
CA PRO A 91 13.90 -9.41 15.81
C PRO A 91 15.00 -8.66 15.07
N ILE A 92 14.81 -7.34 14.88
CA ILE A 92 15.76 -6.44 14.20
C ILE A 92 16.64 -5.63 15.15
N GLU A 93 16.62 -5.94 16.45
CA GLU A 93 17.44 -5.26 17.45
C GLU A 93 18.93 -5.50 17.19
N GLY A 94 19.71 -4.42 17.13
CA GLY A 94 21.14 -4.47 16.89
C GLY A 94 21.55 -4.65 15.42
N LEU A 95 20.62 -4.81 14.50
CA LEU A 95 20.88 -4.86 13.07
C LEU A 95 21.09 -3.43 12.52
N ASN A 96 22.03 -3.30 11.57
CA ASN A 96 22.11 -2.11 10.73
C ASN A 96 21.04 -2.16 9.62
N ASP A 97 20.93 -1.08 8.82
CA ASP A 97 19.91 -0.94 7.79
C ASP A 97 19.99 -2.04 6.71
N ASP A 98 21.19 -2.42 6.30
CA ASP A 98 21.38 -3.46 5.29
C ASP A 98 21.03 -4.85 5.84
N GLU A 99 21.40 -5.14 7.07
CA GLU A 99 21.02 -6.37 7.76
C GLU A 99 19.51 -6.46 7.98
N ALA A 100 18.85 -5.34 8.32
CA ALA A 100 17.39 -5.26 8.43
C ALA A 100 16.70 -5.53 7.08
N ARG A 101 17.27 -5.06 5.96
CA ARG A 101 16.81 -5.36 4.60
C ARG A 101 16.88 -6.85 4.28
N VAL A 102 17.99 -7.49 4.63
CA VAL A 102 18.20 -8.94 4.42
C VAL A 102 17.20 -9.74 5.23
N MET A 103 17.02 -9.43 6.51
CA MET A 103 16.04 -10.10 7.37
C MET A 103 14.61 -9.89 6.86
N TYR A 104 14.26 -8.66 6.48
CA TYR A 104 12.91 -8.34 5.98
C TYR A 104 12.61 -9.05 4.66
N TRP A 105 13.59 -9.14 3.75
CA TRP A 105 13.46 -9.92 2.52
C TRP A 105 13.22 -11.40 2.81
N GLY A 106 13.98 -12.00 3.75
CA GLY A 106 13.81 -13.39 4.16
C GLY A 106 12.43 -13.65 4.75
N ILE A 107 11.93 -12.78 5.64
CA ILE A 107 10.58 -12.88 6.18
C ILE A 107 9.54 -12.74 5.06
N GLY A 108 9.70 -11.76 4.17
CA GLY A 108 8.80 -11.52 3.05
C GLY A 108 8.71 -12.72 2.10
N SER A 109 9.83 -13.41 1.85
CA SER A 109 9.86 -14.60 1.00
C SER A 109 9.02 -15.77 1.55
N GLN A 110 8.78 -15.81 2.88
CA GLN A 110 7.89 -16.78 3.52
C GLN A 110 6.40 -16.41 3.38
N PHE A 111 6.10 -15.14 3.06
CA PHE A 111 4.72 -14.67 2.91
C PHE A 111 4.17 -14.94 1.51
N ALA A 112 4.78 -14.38 0.48
CA ALA A 112 4.38 -14.52 -0.92
C ALA A 112 5.49 -13.99 -1.86
N PRO A 113 5.39 -14.24 -3.18
CA PRO A 113 6.27 -13.63 -4.16
C PRO A 113 6.24 -12.10 -4.06
N ALA A 114 7.41 -11.50 -3.84
CA ALA A 114 7.58 -10.05 -3.88
C ALA A 114 7.61 -9.58 -5.33
N VAL A 115 6.88 -8.48 -5.62
CA VAL A 115 6.72 -7.92 -6.96
C VAL A 115 7.35 -6.55 -7.10
N ALA A 116 7.60 -6.14 -8.34
CA ALA A 116 8.21 -4.86 -8.67
C ALA A 116 7.33 -3.68 -8.20
N GLN A 117 7.99 -2.66 -7.63
CA GLN A 117 7.36 -1.43 -7.15
C GLN A 117 7.65 -0.24 -8.08
N ASN A 118 8.48 -0.43 -9.09
CA ASN A 118 8.83 0.55 -10.11
C ASN A 118 9.35 -0.15 -11.37
N ARG A 119 9.66 0.64 -12.41
CA ARG A 119 10.18 0.14 -13.70
C ARG A 119 11.58 -0.45 -13.65
N ASN A 120 12.36 -0.15 -12.60
CA ASN A 120 13.68 -0.73 -12.43
C ASN A 120 13.62 -2.16 -11.91
N GLY A 121 12.41 -2.67 -11.59
CA GLY A 121 12.24 -4.00 -11.00
C GLY A 121 12.53 -4.05 -9.49
N ASP A 122 12.64 -2.89 -8.82
CA ASP A 122 12.92 -2.86 -7.38
C ASP A 122 11.75 -3.47 -6.61
N ARG A 123 12.01 -4.51 -5.82
CA ARG A 123 11.01 -5.22 -5.02
C ARG A 123 11.02 -4.81 -3.56
N LEU A 124 12.15 -4.31 -3.04
CA LEU A 124 12.31 -3.82 -1.68
C LEU A 124 12.61 -2.32 -1.70
N TRP A 125 11.73 -1.53 -1.06
CA TRP A 125 11.80 -0.08 -1.09
C TRP A 125 12.01 0.51 0.30
N SER A 126 12.79 1.60 0.37
CA SER A 126 12.92 2.43 1.58
C SER A 126 11.92 3.56 1.57
N VAL A 127 11.08 3.65 2.60
CA VAL A 127 10.14 4.75 2.82
C VAL A 127 10.69 5.65 3.91
N ARG A 128 11.27 6.79 3.50
CA ARG A 128 11.91 7.79 4.36
C ARG A 128 11.82 9.17 3.72
N ASP A 129 12.16 10.23 4.45
CA ASP A 129 12.34 11.55 3.86
C ASP A 129 13.66 11.59 3.06
N GLU A 130 13.56 11.74 1.75
CA GLU A 130 14.70 11.90 0.85
C GLU A 130 14.99 13.38 0.57
N ALA A 131 14.13 14.32 0.99
CA ALA A 131 14.31 15.75 0.79
C ALA A 131 15.44 16.33 1.64
N ALA A 132 15.81 15.65 2.74
CA ALA A 132 16.93 16.03 3.60
C ALA A 132 18.31 15.76 2.98
N GLY A 133 18.39 15.02 1.86
CA GLY A 133 19.63 14.73 1.12
C GLY A 133 19.43 15.03 -0.37
N ALA A 134 20.02 16.11 -0.85
CA ALA A 134 19.91 16.63 -2.19
C ALA A 134 20.09 15.55 -3.29
N ASN A 135 19.00 15.09 -3.88
CA ASN A 135 18.82 14.79 -5.30
C ASN A 135 17.37 14.39 -5.52
N GLN A 136 16.55 15.41 -5.64
CA GLN A 136 15.11 15.30 -5.81
C GLN A 136 14.80 14.82 -7.21
N VAL A 137 14.12 13.70 -7.36
CA VAL A 137 13.39 13.40 -8.59
C VAL A 137 12.15 14.28 -8.60
N HIS A 138 12.30 15.48 -9.14
CA HIS A 138 11.22 16.43 -9.31
C HIS A 138 10.58 16.25 -10.68
N VAL A 139 9.28 16.06 -10.70
CA VAL A 139 8.50 16.31 -11.91
C VAL A 139 8.03 17.76 -11.84
N LEU A 140 8.36 18.54 -12.85
CA LEU A 140 8.03 19.97 -12.94
C LEU A 140 6.52 20.14 -12.97
N SER A 141 5.92 20.75 -11.96
CA SER A 141 4.63 21.41 -12.10
C SER A 141 4.88 22.78 -12.70
N GLY A 142 4.13 23.11 -13.76
CA GLY A 142 4.34 24.34 -14.55
C GLY A 142 3.85 25.65 -13.91
N ASP A 143 3.80 25.73 -12.61
CA ASP A 143 3.36 26.94 -11.89
C ASP A 143 4.60 27.79 -11.61
N GLY A 144 4.67 28.92 -12.27
CA GLY A 144 5.76 29.89 -12.37
C GLY A 144 6.50 30.37 -11.12
N ASP A 145 6.48 29.62 -10.02
CA ASP A 145 7.11 29.97 -8.74
C ASP A 145 8.28 29.02 -8.36
N GLY A 146 8.84 28.28 -9.30
CA GLY A 146 10.11 27.57 -9.14
C GLY A 146 10.16 26.47 -8.05
N GLY A 147 9.07 26.19 -7.39
CA GLY A 147 8.93 25.17 -6.35
C GLY A 147 8.53 23.83 -6.97
N LEU A 148 9.43 22.84 -6.93
CA LEU A 148 9.16 21.48 -7.37
C LEU A 148 8.22 20.80 -6.38
N GLN A 149 6.96 20.54 -6.76
CA GLN A 149 5.98 19.83 -5.97
C GLN A 149 5.97 18.34 -6.35
N PRO A 150 6.02 17.41 -5.38
CA PRO A 150 5.87 16.00 -5.68
C PRO A 150 4.45 15.71 -6.19
N ILE A 151 4.34 15.18 -7.41
CA ILE A 151 3.05 14.98 -8.10
C ILE A 151 2.44 13.59 -7.91
N SER A 152 3.14 12.61 -7.37
CA SER A 152 2.60 11.28 -7.15
C SER A 152 2.55 10.92 -5.67
N SER A 153 1.69 9.95 -5.30
CA SER A 153 1.67 9.37 -3.95
C SER A 153 3.04 8.78 -3.58
N ARG A 154 3.75 8.24 -4.56
CA ARG A 154 5.13 7.73 -4.39
C ARG A 154 6.12 8.85 -4.11
N ALA A 155 6.06 9.95 -4.86
CA ALA A 155 6.92 11.11 -4.61
C ALA A 155 6.63 11.71 -3.22
N LYS A 156 5.36 11.77 -2.81
CA LYS A 156 4.96 12.19 -1.45
C LYS A 156 5.41 11.22 -0.37
N ALA A 157 5.50 9.91 -0.66
CA ALA A 157 6.03 8.93 0.29
C ALA A 157 7.51 9.14 0.63
N ARG A 158 8.26 9.86 -0.24
CA ARG A 158 9.66 10.27 -0.05
C ARG A 158 9.82 11.61 0.66
N SER A 159 8.76 12.20 1.15
CA SER A 159 8.74 13.46 1.90
C SER A 159 8.17 13.27 3.30
N ASN A 160 8.43 14.21 4.18
CA ASN A 160 7.88 14.23 5.53
C ASN A 160 6.45 14.79 5.61
N GLY A 161 5.87 15.25 4.50
CA GLY A 161 4.52 15.76 4.43
C GLY A 161 3.44 14.68 4.65
N PRO A 162 2.18 15.10 4.82
CA PRO A 162 1.07 14.17 4.95
C PRO A 162 0.85 13.38 3.65
N LEU A 163 0.50 12.10 3.79
CA LEU A 163 0.11 11.26 2.68
C LEU A 163 -1.41 11.00 2.76
N ARG A 164 -2.14 11.42 1.73
CA ARG A 164 -3.58 11.17 1.61
C ARG A 164 -3.86 9.67 1.54
N PHE A 165 -5.06 9.26 1.89
CA PHE A 165 -5.52 7.89 1.67
C PHE A 165 -5.37 7.49 0.21
N HIS A 166 -4.81 6.30 -0.01
CA HIS A 166 -4.62 5.70 -1.33
C HIS A 166 -4.45 4.17 -1.21
N THR A 167 -4.44 3.51 -2.35
CA THR A 167 -4.04 2.12 -2.50
C THR A 167 -2.73 2.05 -3.28
N ASP A 168 -1.90 1.07 -2.98
CA ASP A 168 -0.75 0.73 -3.80
C ASP A 168 -1.16 -0.18 -4.98
N GLY A 169 -0.32 -0.27 -6.02
CA GLY A 169 -0.57 -1.05 -7.24
C GLY A 169 -0.16 -2.53 -7.10
N THR A 170 -0.57 -3.17 -6.02
CA THR A 170 -0.28 -4.57 -5.68
C THR A 170 -1.46 -5.21 -4.94
N ASP A 171 -1.48 -6.53 -4.78
CA ASP A 171 -2.51 -7.21 -3.99
C ASP A 171 -2.33 -6.95 -2.49
N THR A 172 -1.12 -7.13 -1.98
CA THR A 172 -0.79 -6.91 -0.56
C THR A 172 0.48 -6.11 -0.41
N LEU A 173 0.46 -5.10 0.44
CA LEU A 173 1.67 -4.41 0.88
C LEU A 173 2.07 -4.84 2.28
N ALA A 174 3.37 -4.82 2.57
CA ALA A 174 3.88 -4.85 3.93
C ALA A 174 4.88 -3.73 4.19
N LEU A 175 4.91 -3.23 5.42
CA LEU A 175 5.84 -2.20 5.91
C LEU A 175 6.48 -2.65 7.20
N LEU A 176 7.81 -2.84 7.22
CA LEU A 176 8.58 -3.06 8.44
C LEU A 176 9.11 -1.73 8.96
N CYS A 177 8.87 -1.42 10.22
CA CYS A 177 9.47 -0.28 10.90
C CYS A 177 10.88 -0.60 11.40
N VAL A 178 11.89 -0.07 10.73
CA VAL A 178 13.29 -0.15 11.18
C VAL A 178 13.55 0.95 12.21
N ARG A 179 13.07 2.16 11.95
CA ARG A 179 13.13 3.32 12.85
C ARG A 179 11.86 4.17 12.70
N PRO A 180 11.15 4.46 13.80
CA PRO A 180 10.07 5.44 13.79
C PRO A 180 10.61 6.86 13.58
N ALA A 181 9.73 7.82 13.26
CA ALA A 181 10.06 9.23 13.26
C ALA A 181 10.30 9.75 14.69
N ALA A 182 11.04 10.85 14.83
CA ALA A 182 11.19 11.52 16.13
C ALA A 182 9.84 12.03 16.66
N SER A 183 8.95 12.50 15.77
CA SER A 183 7.57 12.85 16.10
C SER A 183 6.67 12.75 14.88
N GLY A 184 5.39 12.46 15.10
CA GLY A 184 4.41 12.30 14.03
C GLY A 184 4.61 10.99 13.24
N GLY A 185 4.23 11.00 11.96
CA GLY A 185 4.39 9.86 11.05
C GLY A 185 3.44 8.70 11.32
N GLY A 186 2.38 8.93 12.09
CA GLY A 186 1.35 7.96 12.36
C GLY A 186 0.74 7.40 11.07
N SER A 187 0.54 6.10 11.03
CA SER A 187 -0.15 5.42 9.95
C SER A 187 -1.66 5.60 10.10
N LYS A 188 -2.35 5.83 8.98
CA LYS A 188 -3.79 5.88 8.90
C LYS A 188 -4.28 4.76 7.99
N LEU A 189 -5.26 3.99 8.44
CA LEU A 189 -5.89 2.93 7.67
C LEU A 189 -7.40 3.09 7.71
N ALA A 190 -8.06 2.94 6.56
CA ALA A 190 -9.51 2.91 6.46
C ALA A 190 -9.94 1.70 5.64
N SER A 191 -10.98 1.00 6.10
CA SER A 191 -11.60 -0.05 5.31
C SER A 191 -12.30 0.56 4.10
N SER A 192 -11.88 0.18 2.89
CA SER A 192 -12.59 0.61 1.68
C SER A 192 -13.99 -0.01 1.57
N VAL A 193 -14.22 -1.15 2.24
CA VAL A 193 -15.53 -1.78 2.35
C VAL A 193 -16.47 -0.95 3.23
N THR A 194 -16.01 -0.49 4.40
CA THR A 194 -16.77 0.44 5.25
C THR A 194 -17.07 1.74 4.51
N VAL A 195 -16.07 2.30 3.83
CA VAL A 195 -16.24 3.54 3.05
C VAL A 195 -17.28 3.34 1.94
N HIS A 196 -17.20 2.24 1.19
CA HIS A 196 -18.20 1.87 0.17
C HIS A 196 -19.61 1.83 0.76
N ASP A 197 -19.81 1.07 1.85
CA ASP A 197 -21.12 0.85 2.46
C ASP A 197 -21.70 2.15 3.04
N GLU A 198 -20.86 3.00 3.64
CA GLU A 198 -21.28 4.29 4.17
C GLU A 198 -21.65 5.29 3.06
N ILE A 199 -20.92 5.32 1.94
CA ILE A 199 -21.29 6.15 0.78
C ILE A 199 -22.61 5.65 0.19
N LEU A 200 -22.73 4.34 -0.01
CA LEU A 200 -23.97 3.74 -0.53
C LEU A 200 -25.18 4.10 0.35
N ARG A 201 -25.02 4.09 1.66
CA ARG A 201 -26.07 4.42 2.62
C ARG A 201 -26.43 5.92 2.65
N ARG A 202 -25.40 6.79 2.62
CA ARG A 202 -25.58 8.26 2.77
C ARG A 202 -25.95 8.93 1.45
N ARG A 203 -25.27 8.53 0.35
CA ARG A 203 -25.34 9.16 -0.98
C ARG A 203 -25.21 8.11 -2.09
N PRO A 204 -26.28 7.30 -2.33
CA PRO A 204 -26.27 6.26 -3.37
C PRO A 204 -26.05 6.84 -4.77
N ASP A 205 -26.38 8.10 -5.02
CA ASP A 205 -26.09 8.83 -6.24
C ASP A 205 -24.58 9.00 -6.47
N LEU A 206 -23.84 9.38 -5.44
CA LEU A 206 -22.37 9.51 -5.50
C LEU A 206 -21.67 8.14 -5.54
N HIS A 207 -22.24 7.13 -4.85
CA HIS A 207 -21.75 5.76 -4.95
C HIS A 207 -21.76 5.27 -6.41
N ALA A 208 -22.84 5.51 -7.13
CA ALA A 208 -22.95 5.13 -8.53
C ALA A 208 -21.89 5.79 -9.42
N LEU A 209 -21.47 7.01 -9.10
CA LEU A 209 -20.34 7.68 -9.79
C LEU A 209 -19.00 7.02 -9.48
N LEU A 210 -18.75 6.57 -8.24
CA LEU A 210 -17.50 5.88 -7.87
C LEU A 210 -17.35 4.50 -8.54
N CYS A 211 -18.44 3.93 -9.05
CA CYS A 211 -18.44 2.73 -9.88
C CYS A 211 -18.23 3.01 -11.37
N GLN A 212 -18.09 4.28 -11.79
CA GLN A 212 -17.77 4.69 -13.15
C GLN A 212 -16.27 4.98 -13.28
N ASP A 213 -15.82 5.13 -14.53
CA ASP A 213 -14.43 5.43 -14.84
C ASP A 213 -13.97 6.78 -14.29
N TYR A 214 -12.83 6.77 -13.63
CA TYR A 214 -12.02 7.94 -13.33
C TYR A 214 -10.73 7.87 -14.12
N LEU A 215 -10.42 8.96 -14.83
CA LEU A 215 -9.17 9.09 -15.56
C LEU A 215 -8.03 9.38 -14.58
N ARG A 216 -6.96 8.62 -14.67
CA ARG A 216 -5.78 8.71 -13.82
C ARG A 216 -4.53 8.82 -14.65
N MET A 217 -3.62 9.67 -14.22
CA MET A 217 -2.34 9.83 -14.87
C MET A 217 -1.49 8.56 -14.69
N PHE A 218 -0.86 8.09 -15.77
CA PHE A 218 0.29 7.21 -15.64
C PHE A 218 1.44 7.98 -14.97
N GLU A 219 2.17 7.39 -14.06
CA GLU A 219 3.47 7.97 -13.71
C GLU A 219 4.33 8.10 -14.96
N SER A 220 5.07 9.21 -15.08
CA SER A 220 5.93 9.50 -16.25
C SER A 220 6.88 8.34 -16.61
N ASN A 221 7.09 7.46 -15.67
CA ASN A 221 7.87 6.24 -15.80
C ASN A 221 7.04 5.00 -16.21
N GLU A 222 5.72 5.07 -16.32
CA GLU A 222 4.84 3.92 -16.60
C GLU A 222 4.48 3.73 -18.07
N THR A 223 4.77 4.70 -18.92
CA THR A 223 4.56 4.56 -20.35
C THR A 223 5.83 4.79 -21.14
N SER A 224 6.08 3.93 -22.13
CA SER A 224 7.12 4.16 -23.15
C SER A 224 6.79 5.32 -24.09
N ALA A 225 5.58 5.88 -24.02
CA ALA A 225 5.02 6.89 -24.90
C ALA A 225 4.95 8.31 -24.29
N GLY A 226 5.58 8.56 -23.13
CA GLY A 226 5.76 9.92 -22.62
C GLY A 226 4.48 10.63 -22.17
N GLY A 227 3.69 10.02 -21.31
CA GLY A 227 2.52 10.64 -20.71
C GLY A 227 1.21 10.09 -21.28
N GLY A 228 0.17 10.19 -20.47
CA GLY A 228 -1.15 9.69 -20.80
C GLY A 228 -1.92 9.41 -19.53
N PHE A 229 -3.14 9.02 -19.71
CA PHE A 229 -4.02 8.63 -18.63
C PHE A 229 -4.77 7.34 -18.99
N TYR A 230 -5.23 6.63 -17.99
CA TYR A 230 -6.02 5.41 -18.10
C TYR A 230 -7.32 5.57 -17.31
N ALA A 231 -8.32 4.80 -17.68
CA ALA A 231 -9.62 4.76 -17.03
C ALA A 231 -9.69 3.56 -16.07
N LEU A 232 -10.13 3.81 -14.83
CA LEU A 232 -10.38 2.75 -13.87
C LEU A 232 -11.39 3.26 -12.81
N PRO A 233 -12.48 2.55 -12.52
CA PRO A 233 -13.40 2.91 -11.44
C PRO A 233 -12.71 2.89 -10.07
N ILE A 234 -13.28 3.63 -9.11
CA ILE A 234 -12.84 3.56 -7.72
C ILE A 234 -13.30 2.25 -7.08
N PHE A 235 -14.56 1.86 -7.33
CA PHE A 235 -15.14 0.62 -6.85
C PHE A 235 -15.41 -0.34 -7.99
N THR A 236 -14.99 -1.59 -7.84
CA THR A 236 -15.19 -2.66 -8.79
C THR A 236 -15.64 -3.93 -8.08
N ARG A 237 -16.29 -4.84 -8.81
CA ARG A 237 -16.71 -6.13 -8.29
C ARG A 237 -16.62 -7.22 -9.35
N VAL A 238 -16.13 -8.40 -8.97
CA VAL A 238 -16.13 -9.61 -9.78
C VAL A 238 -16.72 -10.75 -8.96
N GLY A 239 -17.93 -11.17 -9.28
CA GLY A 239 -18.67 -12.11 -8.42
C GLY A 239 -18.88 -11.53 -7.03
N ASP A 240 -18.38 -12.21 -6.00
CA ASP A 240 -18.44 -11.76 -4.60
C ASP A 240 -17.23 -10.93 -4.18
N TYR A 241 -16.23 -10.79 -5.03
CA TYR A 241 -15.01 -10.04 -4.71
C TYR A 241 -15.15 -8.56 -5.04
N PHE A 242 -15.11 -7.75 -4.01
CA PHE A 242 -15.00 -6.30 -4.12
C PHE A 242 -13.55 -5.87 -4.20
N SER A 243 -13.24 -4.90 -5.03
CA SER A 243 -11.93 -4.26 -5.09
C SER A 243 -12.07 -2.75 -5.23
N SER A 244 -11.25 -2.01 -4.52
CA SER A 244 -11.12 -0.57 -4.67
C SER A 244 -9.71 -0.19 -5.09
N GLN A 245 -9.62 0.71 -6.06
CA GLN A 245 -8.36 1.35 -6.45
C GLN A 245 -8.53 2.86 -6.34
N TYR A 246 -7.83 3.48 -5.41
CA TYR A 246 -7.99 4.90 -5.10
C TYR A 246 -6.67 5.63 -4.95
N SER A 247 -6.52 6.72 -5.66
CA SER A 247 -5.53 7.76 -5.42
C SER A 247 -6.03 9.05 -6.05
N ARG A 248 -6.54 9.97 -5.22
CA ARG A 248 -7.01 11.28 -5.69
C ARG A 248 -5.92 12.05 -6.44
N THR A 249 -4.68 11.93 -5.99
CA THR A 249 -3.54 12.59 -6.63
C THR A 249 -3.42 12.21 -8.11
N TYR A 250 -3.55 10.92 -8.47
CA TYR A 250 -3.48 10.50 -9.87
C TYR A 250 -4.65 11.00 -10.73
N VAL A 251 -5.83 11.16 -10.13
CA VAL A 251 -7.00 11.72 -10.81
C VAL A 251 -6.80 13.22 -11.07
N GLU A 252 -6.38 13.98 -10.04
CA GLU A 252 -6.10 15.41 -10.15
C GLU A 252 -4.97 15.70 -11.17
N GLU A 253 -3.91 14.89 -11.17
CA GLU A 253 -2.79 15.05 -12.09
C GLU A 253 -3.15 14.70 -13.54
N ALA A 254 -4.08 13.75 -13.77
CA ALA A 254 -4.57 13.44 -15.11
C ALA A 254 -5.20 14.67 -15.77
N GLN A 255 -5.96 15.49 -15.04
CA GLN A 255 -6.57 16.70 -15.55
C GLN A 255 -5.52 17.75 -15.93
N LYS A 256 -4.45 17.87 -15.16
CA LYS A 256 -3.34 18.80 -15.47
C LYS A 256 -2.59 18.43 -16.76
N VAL A 257 -2.59 17.15 -17.15
CA VAL A 257 -1.96 16.67 -18.38
C VAL A 257 -2.94 16.49 -19.55
N GLY A 258 -4.16 17.03 -19.43
CA GLY A 258 -5.12 17.15 -20.53
C GLY A 258 -6.24 16.11 -20.52
N ALA A 259 -6.41 15.32 -19.44
CA ALA A 259 -7.63 14.55 -19.27
C ALA A 259 -8.85 15.48 -19.10
N PRO A 260 -10.03 15.07 -19.55
CA PRO A 260 -11.27 15.78 -19.27
C PRO A 260 -11.45 16.07 -17.78
N GLU A 261 -11.94 17.26 -17.45
CA GLU A 261 -12.23 17.63 -16.07
C GLU A 261 -13.31 16.72 -15.47
N MET A 262 -13.17 16.39 -14.20
CA MET A 262 -14.23 15.74 -13.44
C MET A 262 -15.47 16.64 -13.38
N SER A 263 -16.65 16.04 -13.39
CA SER A 263 -17.86 16.76 -13.03
C SER A 263 -17.83 17.16 -11.55
N PRO A 264 -18.51 18.24 -11.14
CA PRO A 264 -18.62 18.62 -9.72
C PRO A 264 -19.13 17.48 -8.84
N ALA A 265 -20.03 16.62 -9.34
CA ALA A 265 -20.53 15.48 -8.61
C ALA A 265 -19.49 14.35 -8.43
N GLN A 266 -18.60 14.15 -9.42
CA GLN A 266 -17.47 13.22 -9.26
C GLN A 266 -16.46 13.73 -8.22
N ASP A 267 -16.20 15.04 -8.20
CA ASP A 267 -15.33 15.65 -7.20
C ASP A 267 -15.94 15.55 -5.79
N GLU A 268 -17.25 15.84 -5.64
CA GLU A 268 -18.01 15.63 -4.39
C GLU A 268 -17.95 14.17 -3.94
N ALA A 269 -18.01 13.20 -4.86
CA ALA A 269 -17.90 11.78 -4.53
C ALA A 269 -16.53 11.41 -3.94
N LEU A 270 -15.44 11.98 -4.48
CA LEU A 270 -14.08 11.79 -3.93
C LEU A 270 -13.89 12.53 -2.60
N ASP A 271 -14.53 13.68 -2.40
CA ASP A 271 -14.52 14.40 -1.12
C ASP A 271 -15.22 13.57 -0.03
N LEU A 272 -16.43 13.06 -0.33
CA LEU A 272 -17.17 12.21 0.61
C LEU A 272 -16.40 10.91 0.95
N LEU A 273 -15.74 10.30 -0.05
CA LEU A 273 -14.88 9.13 0.18
C LEU A 273 -13.77 9.46 1.17
N ALA A 274 -13.07 10.58 0.98
CA ALA A 274 -11.97 11.00 1.85
C ALA A 274 -12.48 11.36 3.26
N GLU A 275 -13.63 12.00 3.39
CA GLU A 275 -14.29 12.34 4.65
C GLU A 275 -14.62 11.08 5.45
N ILE A 276 -15.31 10.11 4.84
CA ILE A 276 -15.68 8.86 5.51
C ILE A 276 -14.44 8.04 5.88
N ALA A 277 -13.43 8.00 5.00
CA ALA A 277 -12.17 7.36 5.33
C ALA A 277 -11.50 7.99 6.57
N GLU A 278 -11.53 9.31 6.69
CA GLU A 278 -11.00 10.03 7.85
C GLU A 278 -11.83 9.83 9.13
N GLU A 279 -13.17 9.77 9.02
CA GLU A 279 -14.10 9.49 10.13
C GLU A 279 -13.88 8.08 10.73
N THR A 280 -13.62 7.09 9.88
CA THR A 280 -13.64 5.67 10.27
C THR A 280 -12.26 5.06 10.47
N CYS A 281 -11.19 5.77 10.08
CA CYS A 281 -9.85 5.24 10.05
C CYS A 281 -9.27 4.91 11.42
N LEU A 282 -8.50 3.83 11.43
CA LEU A 282 -7.57 3.50 12.50
C LEU A 282 -6.31 4.37 12.37
N ARG A 283 -5.86 4.94 13.48
CA ARG A 283 -4.56 5.63 13.59
C ARG A 283 -3.68 4.89 14.57
N PHE A 284 -2.44 4.64 14.18
CA PHE A 284 -1.44 4.00 15.03
C PHE A 284 -0.03 4.38 14.61
N THR A 285 0.90 4.27 15.54
CA THR A 285 2.33 4.48 15.28
C THR A 285 3.02 3.13 15.27
N LEU A 286 3.83 2.89 14.23
CA LEU A 286 4.68 1.70 14.16
C LEU A 286 5.89 1.90 15.07
N GLU A 287 6.14 0.91 15.90
CA GLU A 287 7.34 0.80 16.72
C GLU A 287 8.43 0.01 15.97
N LYS A 288 9.66 0.13 16.41
CA LYS A 288 10.77 -0.67 15.84
C LYS A 288 10.47 -2.17 15.93
N GLY A 289 10.55 -2.87 14.81
CA GLY A 289 10.24 -4.30 14.72
C GLY A 289 8.76 -4.60 14.48
N ASP A 290 7.91 -3.59 14.34
CA ASP A 290 6.53 -3.77 13.87
C ASP A 290 6.51 -3.97 12.36
N MET A 291 5.77 -4.98 11.90
CA MET A 291 5.53 -5.24 10.48
C MET A 291 4.03 -5.23 10.20
N PHE A 292 3.59 -4.25 9.44
CA PHE A 292 2.19 -4.04 9.10
C PHE A 292 1.90 -4.60 7.70
N PHE A 293 0.75 -5.27 7.55
CA PHE A 293 0.24 -5.79 6.28
C PHE A 293 -1.11 -5.16 5.95
N ALA A 294 -1.34 -4.89 4.67
CA ALA A 294 -2.65 -4.46 4.17
C ALA A 294 -2.95 -5.04 2.79
N ASN A 295 -4.18 -5.49 2.62
CA ASN A 295 -4.77 -5.80 1.32
C ASN A 295 -5.09 -4.49 0.59
N CYS A 296 -4.46 -4.25 -0.56
CA CYS A 296 -4.61 -3.00 -1.31
C CYS A 296 -5.94 -2.87 -2.06
N HIS A 297 -6.80 -3.89 -2.03
CA HIS A 297 -8.13 -3.86 -2.62
C HIS A 297 -9.23 -3.50 -1.61
N THR A 298 -8.99 -3.77 -0.31
CA THR A 298 -9.98 -3.57 0.75
C THR A 298 -9.57 -2.56 1.81
N THR A 299 -8.36 -1.99 1.71
CA THR A 299 -7.81 -1.06 2.70
C THR A 299 -7.17 0.13 2.02
N TYR A 300 -7.59 1.33 2.41
CA TYR A 300 -6.87 2.57 2.12
C TYR A 300 -5.85 2.83 3.20
N HIS A 301 -4.67 3.29 2.81
CA HIS A 301 -3.64 3.70 3.75
C HIS A 301 -3.18 5.13 3.48
N GLY A 302 -2.71 5.77 4.53
CA GLY A 302 -2.19 7.12 4.52
C GLY A 302 -1.22 7.33 5.67
N ARG A 303 -0.69 8.55 5.78
CA ARG A 303 0.30 8.87 6.82
C ARG A 303 0.11 10.32 7.27
N GLU A 304 0.23 10.55 8.57
CA GLU A 304 0.36 11.87 9.14
C GLU A 304 1.74 12.47 8.81
N PRO A 305 1.88 13.80 8.78
CA PRO A 305 3.19 14.42 8.63
C PRO A 305 4.11 13.99 9.78
N PHE A 306 5.42 14.00 9.54
CA PHE A 306 6.41 13.66 10.56
C PHE A 306 7.57 14.65 10.57
N ASN A 307 8.32 14.63 11.66
CA ASN A 307 9.52 15.41 11.83
C ASN A 307 10.62 14.53 12.42
N ASP A 308 11.79 14.57 11.80
CA ASP A 308 13.03 13.94 12.25
C ASP A 308 14.02 14.94 12.84
N GLU A 309 13.63 16.23 12.98
CA GLU A 309 14.48 17.27 13.61
C GLU A 309 14.84 16.89 15.04
N GLY A 310 16.12 16.95 15.36
CA GLY A 310 16.69 16.55 16.64
C GLY A 310 17.35 15.16 16.61
N THR A 311 17.09 14.31 15.62
CA THR A 311 17.82 13.07 15.39
C THR A 311 19.03 13.31 14.46
N HIS A 312 19.00 14.38 13.69
CA HIS A 312 20.04 14.77 12.76
C HIS A 312 21.26 15.37 13.47
N GLN A 313 22.14 14.52 13.95
CA GLN A 313 23.55 14.91 14.12
C GLN A 313 24.35 14.68 12.82
N GLY A 314 23.70 14.97 11.66
CA GLY A 314 24.37 14.97 10.35
C GLY A 314 24.57 13.61 9.68
N THR A 315 23.93 12.56 10.14
CA THR A 315 23.99 11.24 9.49
C THR A 315 22.57 10.73 9.20
N ALA A 316 22.30 10.39 7.94
CA ALA A 316 21.06 9.74 7.47
C ALA A 316 20.73 8.43 8.23
N ALA A 317 21.63 7.98 9.08
CA ALA A 317 21.50 6.77 9.89
C ALA A 317 20.51 6.88 11.05
N GLN A 318 19.92 8.05 11.31
CA GLN A 318 19.00 8.28 12.43
C GLN A 318 17.58 8.67 12.00
N ASP A 319 17.35 8.87 10.69
CA ASP A 319 16.06 9.27 10.16
C ASP A 319 15.06 8.12 10.17
N ARG A 320 13.76 8.48 10.15
CA ARG A 320 12.68 7.51 9.97
C ARG A 320 12.97 6.59 8.78
N LEU A 321 12.86 5.29 9.01
CA LEU A 321 13.01 4.29 7.98
C LEU A 321 11.95 3.19 8.13
N LEU A 322 11.09 3.07 7.12
CA LEU A 322 10.31 1.87 6.90
C LEU A 322 10.83 1.16 5.64
N LEU A 323 10.77 -0.16 5.65
CA LEU A 323 11.02 -0.98 4.47
C LEU A 323 9.68 -1.47 3.92
N ARG A 324 9.46 -1.37 2.61
CA ARG A 324 8.23 -1.79 1.94
C ARG A 324 8.49 -2.96 0.99
N LEU A 325 7.62 -3.95 1.07
CA LEU A 325 7.47 -5.01 0.07
C LEU A 325 6.05 -4.97 -0.48
N TRP A 326 5.92 -5.29 -1.76
CA TRP A 326 4.68 -5.55 -2.46
C TRP A 326 4.62 -7.03 -2.79
N PHE A 327 3.46 -7.65 -2.64
CA PHE A 327 3.27 -9.08 -2.78
C PHE A 327 2.12 -9.43 -3.71
N ALA A 328 2.28 -10.54 -4.44
CA ALA A 328 1.24 -11.22 -5.19
C ALA A 328 0.96 -12.59 -4.55
N PRO A 329 0.06 -12.68 -3.57
CA PRO A 329 -0.28 -13.95 -2.92
C PRO A 329 -1.02 -14.89 -3.87
N GLU A 330 -0.80 -16.21 -3.72
CA GLU A 330 -1.46 -17.23 -4.52
C GLU A 330 -2.99 -17.32 -4.33
N ASN A 331 -3.48 -16.82 -3.19
CA ASN A 331 -4.91 -16.74 -2.88
C ASN A 331 -5.55 -15.40 -3.25
N SER A 332 -4.87 -14.57 -4.06
CA SER A 332 -5.40 -13.26 -4.45
C SER A 332 -6.67 -13.37 -5.30
N ARG A 333 -7.58 -12.40 -5.13
CA ARG A 333 -8.90 -12.30 -5.77
C ARG A 333 -8.82 -12.06 -7.28
N PRO A 334 -9.88 -12.42 -8.05
CA PRO A 334 -10.02 -11.94 -9.42
C PRO A 334 -10.20 -10.42 -9.43
N LEU A 335 -9.64 -9.76 -10.45
CA LEU A 335 -9.80 -8.32 -10.66
C LEU A 335 -10.70 -8.05 -11.88
N ALA A 336 -11.42 -6.93 -11.85
CA ALA A 336 -12.24 -6.49 -12.95
C ALA A 336 -11.39 -6.11 -14.18
N GLU A 337 -11.95 -6.28 -15.38
CA GLU A 337 -11.26 -6.04 -16.64
C GLU A 337 -10.54 -4.68 -16.72
N PRO A 338 -11.08 -3.55 -16.21
CA PRO A 338 -10.37 -2.27 -16.26
C PRO A 338 -8.99 -2.25 -15.57
N TYR A 339 -8.71 -3.17 -14.65
CA TYR A 339 -7.37 -3.29 -14.04
C TYR A 339 -6.30 -3.69 -15.05
N ALA A 340 -6.66 -4.36 -16.15
CA ALA A 340 -5.73 -4.69 -17.23
C ALA A 340 -5.12 -3.45 -17.91
N ASN A 341 -5.66 -2.25 -17.67
CA ASN A 341 -5.07 -1.00 -18.15
C ASN A 341 -3.72 -0.68 -17.49
N ILE A 342 -3.48 -1.19 -16.28
CA ILE A 342 -2.27 -0.88 -15.50
C ILE A 342 -1.58 -2.12 -14.93
N TRP A 343 -2.26 -3.24 -14.82
CA TRP A 343 -1.68 -4.47 -14.26
C TRP A 343 -1.27 -5.41 -15.41
N ASN A 344 -0.19 -6.16 -15.20
CA ASN A 344 0.28 -7.14 -16.19
C ASN A 344 -0.70 -8.29 -16.41
N THR A 345 -1.52 -8.62 -15.41
CA THR A 345 -2.60 -9.60 -15.49
C THR A 345 -3.64 -9.35 -14.41
N ILE A 346 -4.88 -9.78 -14.66
CA ILE A 346 -6.02 -9.71 -13.73
C ILE A 346 -6.39 -11.07 -13.12
N GLU A 347 -5.68 -12.13 -13.53
CA GLU A 347 -5.97 -13.49 -13.10
C GLU A 347 -5.69 -13.67 -11.61
N PRO A 348 -6.58 -14.37 -10.87
CA PRO A 348 -6.37 -14.66 -9.45
C PRO A 348 -5.15 -15.57 -9.25
N GLY A 349 -4.41 -15.33 -8.17
CA GLY A 349 -3.23 -16.13 -7.81
C GLY A 349 -2.02 -15.95 -8.71
N ALA A 350 -2.09 -15.10 -9.73
CA ALA A 350 -0.96 -14.80 -10.60
C ALA A 350 0.04 -13.86 -9.94
N ILE A 351 1.31 -13.93 -10.35
CA ILE A 351 2.32 -12.94 -9.98
C ILE A 351 2.02 -11.66 -10.76
N ARG A 352 1.51 -10.65 -10.08
CA ARG A 352 0.97 -9.43 -10.69
C ARG A 352 1.18 -8.18 -9.85
N SER A 353 1.37 -7.06 -10.52
CA SER A 353 1.31 -5.70 -9.96
C SER A 353 1.25 -4.70 -11.11
N SER A 354 1.11 -3.41 -10.79
CA SER A 354 1.18 -2.35 -11.81
C SER A 354 2.55 -2.22 -12.49
N TYR A 355 3.59 -2.88 -11.98
CA TYR A 355 4.96 -2.82 -12.52
C TYR A 355 5.56 -4.18 -12.85
N GLN A 356 4.85 -5.28 -12.64
CA GLN A 356 5.42 -6.63 -12.80
C GLN A 356 5.91 -6.91 -14.23
N GLN A 357 5.33 -6.27 -15.25
CA GLN A 357 5.79 -6.39 -16.63
C GLN A 357 7.21 -5.86 -16.86
N TYR A 358 7.81 -5.20 -15.88
CA TYR A 358 9.17 -4.64 -15.94
C TYR A 358 10.18 -5.42 -15.07
N ALA A 359 9.75 -6.45 -14.37
CA ALA A 359 10.57 -7.24 -13.44
C ALA A 359 11.19 -8.47 -14.09
#